data_43a71f377512c229d4dd05930102eb47
#
_entry.id   43a71f377512c229d4dd05930102eb47
#
_cell.length_a   1.000
_cell.length_b   1.000
_cell.length_c   1.000
_cell.angle_alpha   90.00
_cell.angle_beta   90.00
_cell.angle_gamma   90.00
#
_symmetry.space_group_name_H-M   'P 1'
#
loop_
_entity.id
_entity.type
_entity.pdbx_description
1 polymer ?
#
loop_
_entity_poly.entity_id
_entity_poly.type
_entity_poly.pdbx_seq_one_letter_code
_entity_poly.pdbx_strand_id
1 'polypeptide(L)'
;PPQSDMLCTALQRKRRAARRMIEAAGPECEPPRLLFASLHGRIETALAKDGGSARWPVTTCPQPFADAAKAASIDTNPIRNIVVMSPDAPIALTEAPSPEDVYVIGGLCDYKRIANATLDRAEAFGVTARRLPIEETLGTNLNVNILTVNQTAECLFRARLNHGDWAAALQDVLPKRKLEEVEETRRKREAARS
;
A
#
# COMPACT_ATOMS: atom_id res chain seq x y z
N PRO A 1 21.31 20.11 -6.91
CA PRO A 1 19.96 20.27 -7.44
C PRO A 1 19.02 20.54 -6.30
N PRO A 2 18.08 21.51 -6.46
CA PRO A 2 17.11 21.81 -5.43
C PRO A 2 16.26 20.59 -5.12
N GLN A 3 15.83 20.42 -3.87
CA GLN A 3 15.01 19.28 -3.41
C GLN A 3 13.73 19.09 -4.24
N SER A 4 13.20 20.16 -4.84
CA SER A 4 12.07 20.13 -5.76
C SER A 4 12.33 19.26 -7.02
N ASP A 5 13.53 19.30 -7.58
CA ASP A 5 13.87 18.55 -8.80
C ASP A 5 14.04 17.06 -8.53
N MET A 6 14.55 16.71 -7.35
CA MET A 6 14.67 15.30 -6.92
C MET A 6 13.29 14.69 -6.67
N LEU A 7 12.35 15.42 -6.05
CA LEU A 7 10.98 14.99 -5.83
C LEU A 7 10.23 14.81 -7.17
N CYS A 8 10.40 15.75 -8.09
CA CYS A 8 9.79 15.67 -9.42
C CYS A 8 10.31 14.45 -10.21
N THR A 9 11.62 14.18 -10.16
CA THR A 9 12.23 13.02 -10.82
C THR A 9 11.78 11.70 -10.21
N ALA A 10 11.65 11.63 -8.88
CA ALA A 10 11.14 10.43 -8.19
C ALA A 10 9.68 10.15 -8.52
N LEU A 11 8.84 11.18 -8.54
CA LEU A 11 7.43 11.10 -8.96
C LEU A 11 7.28 10.65 -10.42
N GLN A 12 8.12 11.17 -11.33
CA GLN A 12 8.12 10.77 -12.73
C GLN A 12 8.53 9.31 -12.91
N ARG A 13 9.53 8.83 -12.16
CA ARG A 13 9.94 7.40 -12.17
C ARG A 13 8.80 6.51 -11.70
N LYS A 14 8.10 6.89 -10.62
CA LYS A 14 6.97 6.13 -10.08
C LYS A 14 5.78 6.11 -11.06
N ARG A 15 5.48 7.24 -11.70
CA ARG A 15 4.45 7.29 -12.75
C ARG A 15 4.77 6.39 -13.94
N ARG A 16 6.03 6.36 -14.38
CA ARG A 16 6.48 5.46 -15.46
C ARG A 16 6.39 3.98 -15.04
N ALA A 17 6.76 3.66 -13.80
CA ALA A 17 6.64 2.30 -13.27
C ALA A 17 5.17 1.85 -13.20
N ALA A 18 4.30 2.67 -12.64
CA ALA A 18 2.86 2.40 -12.57
C ALA A 18 2.24 2.22 -13.96
N ARG A 19 2.60 3.08 -14.92
CA ARG A 19 2.12 2.98 -16.29
C ARG A 19 2.57 1.67 -16.96
N ARG A 20 3.84 1.28 -16.79
CA ARG A 20 4.35 -0.01 -17.31
C ARG A 20 3.63 -1.20 -16.70
N MET A 21 3.27 -1.13 -15.41
CA MET A 21 2.52 -2.19 -14.75
C MET A 21 1.12 -2.32 -15.34
N ILE A 22 0.43 -1.21 -15.57
CA ILE A 22 -0.89 -1.20 -16.20
C ILE A 22 -0.80 -1.72 -17.64
N GLU A 23 0.21 -1.29 -18.40
CA GLU A 23 0.45 -1.75 -19.77
C GLU A 23 0.77 -3.27 -19.81
N ALA A 24 1.55 -3.76 -18.85
CA ALA A 24 1.89 -5.19 -18.75
C ALA A 24 0.73 -6.07 -18.29
N ALA A 25 -0.23 -5.52 -17.55
CA ALA A 25 -1.40 -6.22 -17.06
C ALA A 25 -2.43 -6.57 -18.15
N GLY A 26 -2.27 -5.98 -19.33
CA GLY A 26 -3.17 -6.21 -20.46
C GLY A 26 -4.48 -5.40 -20.39
N PRO A 27 -5.27 -5.43 -21.48
CA PRO A 27 -6.46 -4.59 -21.63
C PRO A 27 -7.61 -4.94 -20.69
N GLU A 28 -7.59 -6.11 -20.08
CA GLU A 28 -8.63 -6.55 -19.13
C GLU A 28 -8.36 -6.14 -17.68
N CYS A 29 -7.19 -5.57 -17.39
CA CYS A 29 -6.85 -5.13 -16.04
C CYS A 29 -7.23 -3.66 -15.85
N GLU A 30 -8.34 -3.42 -15.16
CA GLU A 30 -8.65 -2.07 -14.71
C GLU A 30 -7.62 -1.60 -13.66
N PRO A 31 -7.06 -0.39 -13.85
CA PRO A 31 -6.17 0.20 -12.85
C PRO A 31 -6.94 0.41 -11.54
N PRO A 32 -6.26 0.28 -10.38
CA PRO A 32 -6.90 0.51 -9.10
C PRO A 32 -7.40 1.95 -9.00
N ARG A 33 -8.63 2.11 -8.55
CA ARG A 33 -9.18 3.43 -8.23
C ARG A 33 -8.59 3.91 -6.91
N LEU A 34 -8.06 5.13 -6.89
CA LEU A 34 -7.50 5.74 -5.70
C LEU A 34 -8.49 6.73 -5.10
N LEU A 35 -8.79 6.53 -3.83
CA LEU A 35 -9.63 7.41 -3.04
C LEU A 35 -8.85 7.96 -1.85
N PHE A 36 -8.76 9.27 -1.73
CA PHE A 36 -8.24 9.95 -0.57
C PHE A 36 -9.38 10.36 0.35
N ALA A 37 -9.52 9.64 1.46
CA ALA A 37 -10.53 9.89 2.47
C ALA A 37 -10.01 10.79 3.60
N SER A 38 -10.92 11.37 4.38
CA SER A 38 -10.62 12.27 5.50
C SER A 38 -9.86 13.54 5.08
N LEU A 39 -10.05 14.02 3.87
CA LEU A 39 -9.45 15.23 3.36
C LEU A 39 -10.26 16.45 3.80
N HIS A 40 -9.87 17.02 4.92
CA HIS A 40 -10.45 18.27 5.44
C HIS A 40 -9.41 19.13 6.14
N GLY A 41 -9.71 20.42 6.30
CA GLY A 41 -8.90 21.37 7.06
C GLY A 41 -7.52 21.63 6.46
N ARG A 42 -6.44 21.46 7.22
CA ARG A 42 -5.08 21.83 6.78
C ARG A 42 -4.60 21.03 5.57
N ILE A 43 -4.96 19.76 5.46
CA ILE A 43 -4.53 18.90 4.35
C ILE A 43 -5.21 19.35 3.05
N GLU A 44 -6.50 19.62 3.12
CA GLU A 44 -7.26 20.16 1.98
C GLU A 44 -6.67 21.48 1.50
N THR A 45 -6.41 22.40 2.43
CA THR A 45 -5.78 23.71 2.12
C THR A 45 -4.40 23.55 1.51
N ALA A 46 -3.58 22.63 2.02
CA ALA A 46 -2.24 22.38 1.49
C ALA A 46 -2.28 21.80 0.07
N LEU A 47 -3.15 20.84 -0.18
CA LEU A 47 -3.33 20.24 -1.50
C LEU A 47 -3.90 21.23 -2.53
N ALA A 48 -4.78 22.14 -2.10
CA ALA A 48 -5.33 23.18 -2.97
C ALA A 48 -4.29 24.24 -3.37
N LYS A 49 -3.36 24.59 -2.49
CA LYS A 49 -2.32 25.60 -2.77
C LYS A 49 -1.40 25.21 -3.93
N ASP A 50 -1.04 23.94 -4.03
CA ASP A 50 -0.10 23.48 -5.05
C ASP A 50 -0.77 23.21 -6.41
N GLY A 51 -2.07 23.45 -6.52
CA GLY A 51 -2.85 23.15 -7.74
C GLY A 51 -2.74 21.68 -8.18
N GLY A 52 -2.10 20.84 -7.35
CA GLY A 52 -1.67 19.50 -7.69
C GLY A 52 -2.78 18.47 -7.61
N SER A 53 -3.63 18.53 -6.58
CA SER A 53 -4.67 17.52 -6.36
C SER A 53 -5.74 17.50 -7.44
N ALA A 54 -6.08 18.66 -8.01
CA ALA A 54 -7.04 18.77 -9.12
C ALA A 54 -6.56 18.09 -10.42
N ARG A 55 -5.26 17.82 -10.54
CA ARG A 55 -4.66 17.15 -11.70
C ARG A 55 -4.36 15.67 -11.46
N TRP A 56 -4.58 15.18 -10.26
CA TRP A 56 -4.34 13.78 -9.92
C TRP A 56 -5.56 12.95 -10.33
N PRO A 57 -5.36 11.78 -10.93
CA PRO A 57 -6.44 10.86 -11.23
C PRO A 57 -6.89 10.13 -9.95
N VAL A 58 -7.36 10.89 -8.97
CA VAL A 58 -7.80 10.38 -7.68
C VAL A 58 -9.13 11.02 -7.30
N THR A 59 -9.95 10.28 -6.60
CA THR A 59 -11.16 10.82 -5.97
C THR A 59 -10.81 11.32 -4.57
N THR A 60 -11.34 12.46 -4.18
CA THR A 60 -11.13 13.01 -2.84
C THR A 60 -12.45 13.03 -2.08
N CYS A 61 -12.39 12.77 -0.78
CA CYS A 61 -13.57 12.69 0.06
C CYS A 61 -13.25 13.25 1.47
N PRO A 62 -14.06 14.17 2.02
CA PRO A 62 -13.87 14.70 3.37
C PRO A 62 -14.28 13.70 4.46
N GLN A 63 -15.13 12.71 4.13
CA GLN A 63 -15.62 11.72 5.07
C GLN A 63 -14.52 10.73 5.50
N PRO A 64 -14.67 10.08 6.66
CA PRO A 64 -13.83 8.97 7.07
C PRO A 64 -13.84 7.84 6.05
N PHE A 65 -12.75 7.06 6.01
CA PHE A 65 -12.57 6.01 5.00
C PHE A 65 -13.72 5.00 4.94
N ALA A 66 -14.34 4.66 6.06
CA ALA A 66 -15.43 3.69 6.11
C ALA A 66 -16.69 4.21 5.38
N ASP A 67 -17.01 5.48 5.56
CA ASP A 67 -18.16 6.11 4.88
C ASP A 67 -17.81 6.40 3.41
N ALA A 68 -16.59 6.84 3.16
CA ALA A 68 -16.07 7.06 1.80
C ALA A 68 -16.07 5.76 0.97
N ALA A 69 -15.68 4.64 1.55
CA ALA A 69 -15.71 3.34 0.91
C ALA A 69 -17.13 2.88 0.60
N LYS A 70 -18.06 3.06 1.53
CA LYS A 70 -19.49 2.77 1.31
C LYS A 70 -20.08 3.63 0.19
N ALA A 71 -19.74 4.92 0.16
CA ALA A 71 -20.21 5.83 -0.88
C ALA A 71 -19.63 5.48 -2.26
N ALA A 72 -18.38 5.02 -2.33
CA ALA A 72 -17.74 4.59 -3.58
C ALA A 72 -18.34 3.29 -4.17
N SER A 73 -19.08 2.54 -3.35
CA SER A 73 -19.75 1.27 -3.73
C SER A 73 -20.95 1.45 -4.65
N ILE A 74 -21.44 2.67 -4.85
CA ILE A 74 -22.77 2.90 -5.45
C ILE A 74 -22.78 2.72 -6.97
N ASP A 75 -21.64 2.76 -7.66
CA ASP A 75 -21.69 2.92 -9.12
C ASP A 75 -21.55 1.66 -9.99
N THR A 76 -20.95 0.57 -9.58
CA THR A 76 -20.87 -0.60 -10.51
C THR A 76 -20.46 -1.94 -9.88
N ASN A 77 -19.92 -1.98 -8.67
CA ASN A 77 -19.51 -3.25 -8.06
C ASN A 77 -19.68 -3.19 -6.53
N PRO A 78 -20.47 -4.08 -5.91
CA PRO A 78 -20.63 -4.06 -4.47
C PRO A 78 -19.28 -4.33 -3.81
N ILE A 79 -18.81 -3.37 -2.99
CA ILE A 79 -17.64 -3.58 -2.15
C ILE A 79 -17.95 -4.75 -1.21
N ARG A 80 -17.18 -5.81 -1.32
CA ARG A 80 -17.31 -6.98 -0.47
C ARG A 80 -16.81 -6.72 0.93
N ASN A 81 -15.57 -6.22 1.02
CA ASN A 81 -14.92 -5.99 2.29
C ASN A 81 -14.13 -4.69 2.28
N ILE A 82 -14.00 -4.10 3.47
CA ILE A 82 -13.03 -3.05 3.73
C ILE A 82 -11.91 -3.69 4.55
N VAL A 83 -10.69 -3.68 4.01
CA VAL A 83 -9.50 -4.27 4.62
C VAL A 83 -8.50 -3.16 4.93
N VAL A 84 -8.24 -2.94 6.22
CA VAL A 84 -7.25 -1.95 6.66
C VAL A 84 -5.87 -2.60 6.71
N MET A 85 -4.93 -2.05 5.96
CA MET A 85 -3.55 -2.51 5.97
C MET A 85 -2.79 -1.91 7.15
N SER A 86 -2.42 -2.76 8.10
CA SER A 86 -1.65 -2.37 9.29
C SER A 86 -0.48 -3.33 9.50
N PRO A 87 0.74 -2.84 9.74
CA PRO A 87 1.87 -3.70 10.08
C PRO A 87 1.69 -4.41 11.44
N ASP A 88 0.80 -3.89 12.27
CA ASP A 88 0.52 -4.41 13.62
C ASP A 88 -0.64 -5.44 13.62
N ALA A 89 -1.28 -5.69 12.46
CA ALA A 89 -2.36 -6.66 12.38
C ALA A 89 -1.84 -8.09 12.61
N PRO A 90 -2.56 -8.91 13.41
CA PRO A 90 -2.11 -10.27 13.75
C PRO A 90 -2.14 -11.23 12.55
N ILE A 91 -3.03 -10.97 11.58
CA ILE A 91 -3.27 -11.87 10.45
C ILE A 91 -2.70 -11.25 9.17
N ALA A 92 -1.90 -12.04 8.45
CA ALA A 92 -1.38 -11.65 7.15
C ALA A 92 -2.42 -11.81 6.04
N LEU A 93 -2.32 -10.96 5.01
CA LEU A 93 -3.08 -11.09 3.76
C LEU A 93 -2.30 -12.04 2.83
N THR A 94 -2.58 -13.32 2.94
CA THR A 94 -1.89 -14.36 2.14
C THR A 94 -2.58 -14.63 0.81
N GLU A 95 -3.85 -14.32 0.71
CA GLU A 95 -4.65 -14.46 -0.50
C GLU A 95 -4.31 -13.37 -1.52
N ALA A 96 -4.65 -13.61 -2.79
CA ALA A 96 -4.58 -12.58 -3.82
C ALA A 96 -5.52 -11.42 -3.48
N PRO A 97 -5.07 -10.16 -3.59
CA PRO A 97 -5.96 -9.03 -3.39
C PRO A 97 -7.15 -9.04 -4.36
N SER A 98 -8.37 -9.01 -3.81
CA SER A 98 -9.60 -9.02 -4.59
C SER A 98 -9.89 -7.66 -5.23
N PRO A 99 -10.36 -7.60 -6.47
CA PRO A 99 -10.82 -6.36 -7.09
C PRO A 99 -12.12 -5.81 -6.46
N GLU A 100 -12.83 -6.65 -5.73
CA GLU A 100 -14.08 -6.29 -5.05
C GLU A 100 -13.87 -5.72 -3.64
N ASP A 101 -12.65 -5.78 -3.12
CA ASP A 101 -12.31 -5.28 -1.81
C ASP A 101 -11.71 -3.86 -1.87
N VAL A 102 -11.92 -3.09 -0.82
CA VAL A 102 -11.27 -1.80 -0.61
C VAL A 102 -10.12 -1.95 0.37
N TYR A 103 -8.91 -1.70 -0.08
CA TYR A 103 -7.72 -1.72 0.76
C TYR A 103 -7.40 -0.32 1.26
N VAL A 104 -7.49 -0.13 2.57
CA VAL A 104 -7.22 1.14 3.23
C VAL A 104 -5.78 1.17 3.71
N ILE A 105 -5.00 2.14 3.27
CA ILE A 105 -3.62 2.34 3.69
C ILE A 105 -3.56 3.63 4.50
N GLY A 106 -3.07 3.55 5.74
CA GLY A 106 -2.93 4.72 6.60
C GLY A 106 -1.92 5.72 6.04
N GLY A 107 -2.32 6.98 5.95
CA GLY A 107 -1.49 8.10 5.48
C GLY A 107 -0.80 8.86 6.61
N LEU A 108 -0.51 8.22 7.73
CA LEU A 108 0.20 8.86 8.85
C LEU A 108 1.64 9.18 8.45
N CYS A 109 2.01 10.45 8.62
CA CYS A 109 3.37 10.93 8.44
C CYS A 109 3.94 11.22 9.83
N ASP A 110 4.46 10.18 10.49
CA ASP A 110 5.07 10.30 11.80
C ASP A 110 6.57 10.01 11.76
N TYR A 111 7.32 10.81 12.46
CA TYR A 111 8.75 10.57 12.70
C TYR A 111 8.99 9.52 13.78
N LYS A 112 7.98 9.28 14.63
CA LYS A 112 8.00 8.28 15.68
C LYS A 112 6.82 7.35 15.45
N ARG A 113 7.10 6.08 15.20
CA ARG A 113 6.06 5.07 15.04
C ARG A 113 5.06 5.13 16.21
N ILE A 114 3.80 5.38 15.88
CA ILE A 114 2.70 5.19 16.81
C ILE A 114 2.24 3.74 16.63
N ALA A 115 2.60 2.88 17.59
CA ALA A 115 2.19 1.49 17.55
C ALA A 115 0.67 1.36 17.53
N ASN A 116 0.16 0.40 16.78
CA ASN A 116 -1.26 0.07 16.64
C ASN A 116 -2.19 1.16 16.07
N ALA A 117 -1.70 2.35 15.77
CA ALA A 117 -2.57 3.47 15.37
C ALA A 117 -3.56 3.14 14.23
N THR A 118 -3.13 2.35 13.26
CA THR A 118 -3.97 1.93 12.14
C THR A 118 -4.86 0.74 12.53
N LEU A 119 -4.35 -0.16 13.37
CA LEU A 119 -5.10 -1.30 13.91
C LEU A 119 -6.25 -0.84 14.80
N ASP A 120 -5.95 0.02 15.79
CA ASP A 120 -6.96 0.58 16.71
C ASP A 120 -8.08 1.29 15.93
N ARG A 121 -7.71 1.95 14.84
CA ARG A 121 -8.70 2.62 13.99
C ARG A 121 -9.56 1.62 13.21
N ALA A 122 -9.00 0.53 12.73
CA ALA A 122 -9.78 -0.53 12.10
C ALA A 122 -10.77 -1.15 13.08
N GLU A 123 -10.33 -1.44 14.29
CA GLU A 123 -11.17 -1.96 15.37
C GLU A 123 -12.33 -0.98 15.74
N ALA A 124 -12.01 0.31 15.87
CA ALA A 124 -13.01 1.34 16.17
C ALA A 124 -14.10 1.46 15.09
N PHE A 125 -13.82 1.11 13.84
CA PHE A 125 -14.78 1.07 12.75
C PHE A 125 -15.38 -0.31 12.49
N GLY A 126 -15.00 -1.33 13.27
CA GLY A 126 -15.48 -2.70 13.11
C GLY A 126 -15.08 -3.33 11.77
N VAL A 127 -13.95 -2.93 11.19
CA VAL A 127 -13.46 -3.43 9.90
C VAL A 127 -12.25 -4.33 10.08
N THR A 128 -12.04 -5.24 9.12
CA THR A 128 -10.92 -6.18 9.17
C THR A 128 -9.58 -5.47 8.97
N ALA A 129 -8.60 -5.81 9.82
CA ALA A 129 -7.21 -5.41 9.60
C ALA A 129 -6.37 -6.61 9.13
N ARG A 130 -5.45 -6.37 8.19
CA ARG A 130 -4.48 -7.33 7.67
C ARG A 130 -3.10 -6.67 7.56
N ARG A 131 -2.04 -7.47 7.68
CA ARG A 131 -0.68 -7.04 7.35
C ARG A 131 -0.22 -7.66 6.04
N LEU A 132 0.79 -7.09 5.41
CA LEU A 132 1.44 -7.73 4.28
C LEU A 132 2.13 -9.02 4.74
N PRO A 133 2.13 -10.10 3.92
CA PRO A 133 2.71 -11.39 4.28
C PRO A 133 4.24 -11.41 4.10
N ILE A 134 4.95 -10.42 4.66
CA ILE A 134 6.39 -10.26 4.48
C ILE A 134 7.13 -11.40 5.17
N GLU A 135 6.73 -11.72 6.40
CA GLU A 135 7.37 -12.77 7.19
C GLU A 135 7.11 -14.16 6.61
N GLU A 136 5.90 -14.41 6.16
CA GLU A 136 5.48 -15.68 5.57
C GLU A 136 6.20 -15.93 4.24
N THR A 137 6.47 -14.86 3.50
CA THR A 137 7.02 -14.93 2.14
C THR A 137 8.55 -14.95 2.13
N LEU A 138 9.17 -14.06 2.90
CA LEU A 138 10.62 -13.85 2.90
C LEU A 138 11.33 -14.49 4.10
N GLY A 139 10.59 -15.04 5.05
CA GLY A 139 11.11 -15.62 6.29
C GLY A 139 11.12 -14.64 7.44
N THR A 140 11.10 -15.18 8.65
CA THR A 140 11.05 -14.42 9.90
C THR A 140 12.33 -13.64 10.17
N ASN A 141 12.22 -12.51 10.89
CA ASN A 141 13.28 -11.63 11.37
C ASN A 141 13.86 -10.64 10.35
N LEU A 142 13.01 -10.10 9.51
CA LEU A 142 13.40 -8.94 8.74
C LEU A 142 12.95 -7.67 9.46
N ASN A 143 13.86 -6.73 9.67
CA ASN A 143 13.53 -5.37 10.10
C ASN A 143 12.77 -4.58 9.02
N VAL A 144 11.90 -5.25 8.26
CA VAL A 144 11.23 -4.72 7.06
C VAL A 144 9.70 -4.72 7.20
N ASN A 145 9.19 -4.88 8.40
CA ASN A 145 7.74 -5.02 8.61
C ASN A 145 6.94 -3.74 8.27
N ILE A 146 7.63 -2.62 8.08
CA ILE A 146 6.98 -1.34 7.79
C ILE A 146 7.41 -0.88 6.41
N LEU A 147 6.46 -0.78 5.51
CA LEU A 147 6.62 -0.22 4.18
C LEU A 147 5.97 1.18 4.11
N THR A 148 6.44 1.98 3.18
CA THR A 148 5.80 3.26 2.89
C THR A 148 4.45 3.04 2.21
N VAL A 149 3.55 4.03 2.29
CA VAL A 149 2.21 3.99 1.67
C VAL A 149 2.28 3.56 0.20
N ASN A 150 3.21 4.12 -0.57
CA ASN A 150 3.38 3.78 -1.97
C ASN A 150 3.91 2.35 -2.19
N GLN A 151 4.81 1.86 -1.33
CA GLN A 151 5.28 0.47 -1.40
C GLN A 151 4.17 -0.50 -1.05
N THR A 152 3.37 -0.21 -0.03
CA THR A 152 2.21 -1.04 0.33
C THR A 152 1.20 -1.12 -0.82
N ALA A 153 0.85 0.02 -1.41
CA ALA A 153 -0.05 0.06 -2.56
C ALA A 153 0.51 -0.70 -3.78
N GLU A 154 1.81 -0.55 -4.05
CA GLU A 154 2.47 -1.25 -5.13
C GLU A 154 2.52 -2.76 -4.89
N CYS A 155 2.79 -3.23 -3.68
CA CYS A 155 2.75 -4.65 -3.33
C CYS A 155 1.35 -5.26 -3.54
N LEU A 156 0.30 -4.59 -3.06
CA LEU A 156 -1.08 -5.03 -3.27
C LEU A 156 -1.42 -5.16 -4.75
N PHE A 157 -1.07 -4.15 -5.54
CA PHE A 157 -1.36 -4.15 -6.97
C PHE A 157 -0.59 -5.26 -7.71
N ARG A 158 0.71 -5.44 -7.42
CA ARG A 158 1.52 -6.50 -8.03
C ARG A 158 1.05 -7.89 -7.62
N ALA A 159 0.76 -8.10 -6.35
CA ALA A 159 0.23 -9.38 -5.87
C ALA A 159 -1.09 -9.73 -6.56
N ARG A 160 -1.96 -8.73 -6.81
CA ARG A 160 -3.18 -8.95 -7.58
C ARG A 160 -2.87 -9.36 -9.03
N LEU A 161 -1.96 -8.66 -9.71
CA LEU A 161 -1.57 -8.98 -11.09
C LEU A 161 -0.94 -10.36 -11.23
N ASN A 162 -0.18 -10.77 -10.22
CA ASN A 162 0.51 -12.05 -10.17
C ASN A 162 -0.31 -13.15 -9.48
N HIS A 163 -1.64 -13.02 -9.43
CA HIS A 163 -2.55 -14.00 -8.85
C HIS A 163 -2.20 -14.48 -7.43
N GLY A 164 -1.68 -13.56 -6.61
CA GLY A 164 -1.31 -13.85 -5.22
C GLY A 164 0.15 -14.25 -5.02
N ASP A 165 0.99 -14.15 -6.03
CA ASP A 165 2.44 -14.34 -5.86
C ASP A 165 3.05 -13.14 -5.11
N TRP A 166 2.98 -13.21 -3.79
CA TRP A 166 3.54 -12.22 -2.89
C TRP A 166 5.07 -12.19 -2.93
N ALA A 167 5.73 -13.33 -3.27
CA ALA A 167 7.18 -13.39 -3.36
C ALA A 167 7.68 -12.49 -4.49
N ALA A 168 7.12 -12.63 -5.67
CA ALA A 168 7.44 -11.78 -6.81
C ALA A 168 7.07 -10.31 -6.53
N ALA A 169 5.90 -10.05 -5.94
CA ALA A 169 5.45 -8.70 -5.63
C ALA A 169 6.39 -7.98 -4.64
N LEU A 170 6.84 -8.67 -3.59
CA LEU A 170 7.74 -8.11 -2.58
C LEU A 170 9.17 -7.93 -3.12
N GLN A 171 9.67 -8.88 -3.91
CA GLN A 171 10.99 -8.77 -4.55
C GLN A 171 11.09 -7.54 -5.46
N ASP A 172 10.04 -7.22 -6.19
CA ASP A 172 9.98 -6.08 -7.09
C ASP A 172 9.92 -4.73 -6.36
N VAL A 173 9.30 -4.70 -5.18
CA VAL A 173 9.01 -3.45 -4.45
C VAL A 173 10.05 -3.13 -3.40
N LEU A 174 10.63 -4.14 -2.77
CA LEU A 174 11.61 -3.94 -1.72
C LEU A 174 12.95 -3.43 -2.29
N PRO A 175 13.63 -2.52 -1.57
CA PRO A 175 14.96 -2.10 -1.96
C PRO A 175 15.94 -3.28 -1.98
N LYS A 176 16.82 -3.35 -2.98
CA LYS A 176 17.82 -4.42 -3.14
C LYS A 176 18.61 -4.70 -1.86
N ARG A 177 19.04 -3.64 -1.15
CA ARG A 177 19.72 -3.77 0.14
C ARG A 177 18.93 -4.60 1.15
N LYS A 178 17.60 -4.45 1.17
CA LYS A 178 16.74 -5.21 2.08
C LYS A 178 16.63 -6.67 1.68
N LEU A 179 16.60 -6.95 0.40
CA LEU A 179 16.61 -8.33 -0.11
C LEU A 179 17.94 -9.02 0.16
N GLU A 180 19.07 -8.30 0.04
CA GLU A 180 20.41 -8.81 0.40
C GLU A 180 20.51 -9.14 1.91
N GLU A 181 19.98 -8.28 2.79
CA GLU A 181 19.89 -8.54 4.24
C GLU A 181 19.08 -9.82 4.54
N VAL A 182 18.01 -10.07 3.77
CA VAL A 182 17.18 -11.30 3.84
C VAL A 182 17.99 -12.52 3.51
N GLU A 183 18.68 -12.50 2.36
CA GLU A 183 19.46 -13.63 1.88
C GLU A 183 20.63 -13.94 2.81
N GLU A 184 21.31 -12.92 3.31
CA GLU A 184 22.41 -13.10 4.28
C GLU A 184 21.91 -13.74 5.57
N THR A 185 20.76 -13.29 6.08
CA THR A 185 20.17 -13.86 7.29
C THR A 185 19.77 -15.32 7.09
N ARG A 186 19.22 -15.63 5.91
CA ARG A 186 18.87 -17.00 5.54
C ARG A 186 20.11 -17.90 5.48
N ARG A 187 21.18 -17.48 4.83
CA ARG A 187 22.46 -18.22 4.74
C ARG A 187 23.06 -18.49 6.12
N LYS A 188 23.06 -17.48 7.01
CA LYS A 188 23.54 -17.64 8.40
C LYS A 188 22.75 -18.69 9.18
N ARG A 189 21.43 -18.76 8.97
CA ARG A 189 20.56 -19.77 9.62
C ARG A 189 20.78 -21.18 9.08
N GLU A 190 20.93 -21.31 7.77
CA GLU A 190 21.23 -22.58 7.13
C GLU A 190 22.58 -23.13 7.62
N ALA A 191 23.61 -22.27 7.70
CA ALA A 191 24.93 -22.65 8.22
C ALA A 191 24.92 -23.04 9.73
N ALA A 192 24.03 -22.44 10.52
CA ALA A 192 23.93 -22.78 11.97
C ALA A 192 23.13 -24.08 12.24
N ARG A 193 22.46 -24.63 11.23
CA ARG A 193 21.69 -25.89 11.31
C ARG A 193 22.46 -27.10 10.79
N SER A 194 23.57 -26.87 10.10
CA SER A 194 24.53 -27.91 9.64
C SER A 194 25.59 -28.21 10.67
#